data_d1b3e9e81a0978ceae276f4f8baeefaf
#
_entry.id   d1b3e9e81a0978ceae276f4f8baeefaf
#
_cell.length_a   1.000
_cell.length_b   1.000
_cell.length_c   1.000
_cell.angle_alpha   90.00
_cell.angle_beta   90.00
_cell.angle_gamma   90.00
#
_symmetry.space_group_name_H-M   'P 1'
#
loop_
_entity.id
_entity.type
_entity.pdbx_description
1 polymer ?
#
loop_
_entity_poly.entity_id
_entity_poly.type
_entity_poly.pdbx_seq_one_letter_code
_entity_poly.pdbx_strand_id
1 'polypeptide(L)'
;MYSVDKSNFKSMLINFDKQIQESSEIVKNSSLNFEPSKITNILYLGMGGSAIAGNLLYDTLFDHLKVPLDVVRGYLAPAYCNEHTLVIVSSYSGNTEETLSAAEKARAGKAQFLAITSGGKLKEMAEANQWSLILIPEGFPPRQALGYIYFTLYHALGTAGLFTDYKRNLTPLVHFIQKLTVRCDQQQSDCNILSRELAKTLHGKISLIYSSAPYLQTVARRWQNQFHENSKSMAFANVLPEMNHNEIVGFEQDSTAFSHFVAIFLRDKDAHPRIEKRIELTQIIIKKHGIEIVDIYTEGHTILEKVFSLILKGDWVSYYLALSHQKDPVKIKNIDFLKSELAKL
;
A
#
# COMPACT_ATOMS: atom_id res chain seq x y z
N MET A 1 -27.43 -7.53 -0.25
CA MET A 1 -26.08 -7.05 0.10
C MET A 1 -25.30 -6.42 -1.07
N TYR A 2 -25.49 -6.91 -2.31
CA TYR A 2 -24.78 -6.41 -3.52
C TYR A 2 -25.30 -5.08 -4.10
N SER A 3 -26.43 -4.58 -3.66
CA SER A 3 -27.01 -3.30 -4.15
C SER A 3 -26.17 -2.05 -3.80
N VAL A 4 -25.23 -2.16 -2.87
CA VAL A 4 -24.38 -1.06 -2.40
C VAL A 4 -23.09 -0.95 -3.22
N ASP A 5 -22.52 -2.06 -3.66
CA ASP A 5 -21.32 -2.14 -4.52
C ASP A 5 -21.70 -1.91 -6.00
N LYS A 6 -22.09 -0.68 -6.32
CA LYS A 6 -22.49 -0.30 -7.69
C LYS A 6 -21.31 -0.25 -8.66
N SER A 7 -20.11 -0.08 -8.13
CA SER A 7 -18.87 0.02 -8.91
C SER A 7 -18.19 -1.32 -9.13
N ASN A 8 -18.83 -2.43 -8.69
CA ASN A 8 -18.29 -3.78 -8.79
C ASN A 8 -16.87 -3.93 -8.20
N PHE A 9 -16.66 -3.29 -7.05
CA PHE A 9 -15.37 -3.31 -6.34
C PHE A 9 -14.91 -4.73 -5.99
N LYS A 10 -15.87 -5.60 -5.67
CA LYS A 10 -15.61 -7.02 -5.41
C LYS A 10 -14.83 -7.70 -6.54
N SER A 11 -15.16 -7.40 -7.80
CA SER A 11 -14.46 -8.00 -8.94
C SER A 11 -12.99 -7.58 -9.01
N MET A 12 -12.65 -6.38 -8.54
CA MET A 12 -11.26 -5.92 -8.49
C MET A 12 -10.46 -6.70 -7.44
N LEU A 13 -11.09 -7.06 -6.30
CA LEU A 13 -10.46 -7.92 -5.28
C LEU A 13 -10.22 -9.34 -5.81
N ILE A 14 -11.22 -9.91 -6.48
CA ILE A 14 -11.16 -11.28 -7.03
C ILE A 14 -10.06 -11.40 -8.10
N ASN A 15 -9.84 -10.37 -8.91
CA ASN A 15 -8.92 -10.39 -10.03
C ASN A 15 -7.54 -9.76 -9.71
N PHE A 16 -7.17 -9.65 -8.43
CA PHE A 16 -5.89 -9.04 -8.04
C PHE A 16 -4.67 -9.79 -8.58
N ASP A 17 -4.75 -11.12 -8.68
CA ASP A 17 -3.70 -11.98 -9.23
C ASP A 17 -3.32 -11.64 -10.68
N LYS A 18 -4.29 -11.18 -11.50
CA LYS A 18 -4.05 -10.74 -12.88
C LYS A 18 -3.08 -9.57 -12.96
N GLN A 19 -3.14 -8.64 -11.97
CA GLN A 19 -2.23 -7.51 -11.91
C GLN A 19 -0.78 -7.98 -11.75
N ILE A 20 -0.54 -9.06 -11.00
CA ILE A 20 0.79 -9.67 -10.84
C ILE A 20 1.25 -10.32 -12.15
N GLN A 21 0.36 -11.10 -12.76
CA GLN A 21 0.66 -11.85 -14.01
C GLN A 21 1.02 -10.90 -15.16
N GLU A 22 0.22 -9.86 -15.35
CA GLU A 22 0.37 -8.93 -16.47
C GLU A 22 1.58 -7.99 -16.30
N SER A 23 2.00 -7.72 -15.06
CA SER A 23 3.07 -6.76 -14.77
C SER A 23 4.39 -7.08 -15.46
N SER A 24 4.78 -8.36 -15.56
CA SER A 24 6.03 -8.74 -16.22
C SER A 24 6.02 -8.46 -17.71
N GLU A 25 4.89 -8.70 -18.38
CA GLU A 25 4.73 -8.43 -19.83
C GLU A 25 4.65 -6.91 -20.10
N ILE A 26 3.99 -6.16 -19.21
CA ILE A 26 3.97 -4.70 -19.30
C ILE A 26 5.40 -4.16 -19.28
N VAL A 27 6.25 -4.60 -18.36
CA VAL A 27 7.63 -4.14 -18.27
C VAL A 27 8.47 -4.59 -19.44
N LYS A 28 8.32 -5.82 -19.94
CA LYS A 28 9.03 -6.30 -21.15
C LYS A 28 8.72 -5.45 -22.39
N ASN A 29 7.49 -4.95 -22.48
CA ASN A 29 7.05 -4.12 -23.60
C ASN A 29 7.31 -2.62 -23.38
N SER A 30 7.91 -2.24 -22.25
CA SER A 30 8.26 -0.86 -21.91
C SER A 30 9.73 -0.58 -22.24
N SER A 31 10.02 0.63 -22.74
CA SER A 31 11.41 1.07 -22.94
C SER A 31 11.96 1.67 -21.66
N LEU A 32 12.95 1.02 -21.06
CA LEU A 32 13.64 1.51 -19.87
C LEU A 32 14.98 2.14 -20.31
N ASN A 33 15.07 3.47 -20.27
CA ASN A 33 16.17 4.25 -20.84
C ASN A 33 17.13 4.80 -19.77
N PHE A 34 17.04 4.37 -18.51
CA PHE A 34 18.00 4.77 -17.47
C PHE A 34 19.19 3.82 -17.40
N GLU A 35 20.33 4.32 -16.90
CA GLU A 35 21.58 3.58 -16.78
C GLU A 35 21.78 3.07 -15.33
N PRO A 36 21.46 1.80 -15.02
CA PRO A 36 21.49 1.29 -13.64
C PRO A 36 22.86 1.42 -12.95
N SER A 37 23.96 1.31 -13.70
CA SER A 37 25.32 1.41 -13.17
C SER A 37 25.69 2.79 -12.63
N LYS A 38 24.96 3.83 -13.03
CA LYS A 38 25.17 5.20 -12.56
C LYS A 38 24.28 5.57 -11.37
N ILE A 39 23.29 4.73 -11.03
CA ILE A 39 22.33 5.03 -9.97
C ILE A 39 22.95 4.78 -8.60
N THR A 40 22.95 5.80 -7.76
CA THR A 40 23.40 5.75 -6.37
C THR A 40 22.29 5.88 -5.34
N ASN A 41 21.12 6.36 -5.76
CA ASN A 41 19.91 6.45 -4.92
C ASN A 41 18.64 6.48 -5.78
N ILE A 42 17.53 6.10 -5.18
CA ILE A 42 16.20 6.11 -5.79
C ILE A 42 15.33 7.12 -5.04
N LEU A 43 14.72 8.05 -5.77
CA LEU A 43 13.73 8.98 -5.27
C LEU A 43 12.37 8.61 -5.84
N TYR A 44 11.45 8.18 -4.98
CA TYR A 44 10.10 7.82 -5.38
C TYR A 44 9.12 8.96 -5.08
N LEU A 45 8.50 9.51 -6.12
CA LEU A 45 7.50 10.58 -6.02
C LEU A 45 6.10 10.01 -6.26
N GLY A 46 5.19 10.24 -5.32
CA GLY A 46 3.82 9.76 -5.44
C GLY A 46 2.95 10.16 -4.25
N MET A 47 1.64 10.03 -4.42
CA MET A 47 0.64 10.31 -3.37
C MET A 47 -0.29 9.11 -3.16
N GLY A 48 -0.93 9.01 -2.00
CA GLY A 48 -1.97 8.02 -1.69
C GLY A 48 -1.60 6.59 -2.06
N GLY A 49 -2.42 5.94 -2.87
CA GLY A 49 -2.21 4.56 -3.34
C GLY A 49 -0.94 4.37 -4.18
N SER A 50 -0.54 5.39 -4.95
CA SER A 50 0.72 5.36 -5.70
C SER A 50 1.94 5.39 -4.78
N ALA A 51 1.94 6.23 -3.73
CA ALA A 51 3.04 6.30 -2.77
C ALA A 51 3.19 5.03 -1.91
N ILE A 52 2.08 4.34 -1.61
CA ILE A 52 2.08 3.07 -0.87
C ILE A 52 2.94 2.02 -1.59
N ALA A 53 2.90 1.96 -2.93
CA ALA A 53 3.72 1.02 -3.69
C ALA A 53 5.23 1.23 -3.48
N GLY A 54 5.69 2.50 -3.43
CA GLY A 54 7.08 2.82 -3.12
C GLY A 54 7.49 2.41 -1.71
N ASN A 55 6.64 2.64 -0.71
CA ASN A 55 6.91 2.18 0.65
C ASN A 55 6.90 0.65 0.77
N LEU A 56 5.96 -0.04 0.11
CA LEU A 56 5.95 -1.50 0.09
C LEU A 56 7.19 -2.06 -0.60
N LEU A 57 7.68 -1.41 -1.64
CA LEU A 57 8.91 -1.81 -2.29
C LEU A 57 10.10 -1.70 -1.33
N TYR A 58 10.21 -0.58 -0.60
CA TYR A 58 11.21 -0.43 0.45
C TYR A 58 11.07 -1.51 1.52
N ASP A 59 9.87 -1.73 2.06
CA ASP A 59 9.62 -2.69 3.13
C ASP A 59 9.96 -4.13 2.72
N THR A 60 9.55 -4.54 1.52
CA THR A 60 9.74 -5.92 1.03
C THR A 60 11.14 -6.21 0.51
N LEU A 61 11.90 -5.17 0.18
CA LEU A 61 13.28 -5.26 -0.32
C LEU A 61 14.28 -4.65 0.65
N PHE A 62 13.92 -4.45 1.91
CA PHE A 62 14.70 -3.73 2.92
C PHE A 62 16.17 -4.16 2.98
N ASP A 63 16.43 -5.46 2.94
CA ASP A 63 17.77 -6.08 2.99
C ASP A 63 18.32 -6.48 1.61
N HIS A 64 17.59 -6.18 0.53
CA HIS A 64 17.96 -6.53 -0.84
C HIS A 64 18.28 -5.33 -1.72
N LEU A 65 17.81 -4.12 -1.39
CA LEU A 65 18.11 -2.90 -2.13
C LEU A 65 19.62 -2.60 -2.11
N LYS A 66 20.19 -2.32 -3.29
CA LYS A 66 21.61 -1.97 -3.42
C LYS A 66 21.90 -0.49 -3.22
N VAL A 67 20.86 0.33 -3.28
CA VAL A 67 20.94 1.78 -3.13
C VAL A 67 19.78 2.28 -2.25
N PRO A 68 19.93 3.40 -1.53
CA PRO A 68 18.84 3.99 -0.75
C PRO A 68 17.61 4.30 -1.61
N LEU A 69 16.42 4.14 -1.02
CA LEU A 69 15.15 4.50 -1.62
C LEU A 69 14.39 5.41 -0.66
N ASP A 70 14.09 6.63 -1.10
CA ASP A 70 13.27 7.59 -0.38
C ASP A 70 11.92 7.78 -1.06
N VAL A 71 10.84 7.80 -0.26
CA VAL A 71 9.48 8.06 -0.75
C VAL A 71 9.03 9.44 -0.33
N VAL A 72 8.91 10.35 -1.27
CA VAL A 72 8.55 11.75 -1.06
C VAL A 72 7.11 12.03 -1.49
N ARG A 73 6.41 12.76 -0.64
CA ARG A 73 5.05 13.24 -0.84
C ARG A 73 5.01 14.75 -0.78
N GLY A 74 4.31 15.37 -1.73
CA GLY A 74 4.17 16.83 -1.79
C GLY A 74 4.77 17.43 -3.06
N TYR A 75 5.01 18.75 -3.03
CA TYR A 75 5.29 19.59 -4.20
C TYR A 75 6.78 19.78 -4.50
N LEU A 76 7.68 19.24 -3.67
CA LEU A 76 9.11 19.51 -3.76
C LEU A 76 9.90 18.22 -3.95
N ALA A 77 11.01 18.31 -4.68
CA ALA A 77 12.05 17.29 -4.71
C ALA A 77 13.16 17.63 -3.71
N PRO A 78 13.78 16.64 -3.04
CA PRO A 78 14.92 16.86 -2.16
C PRO A 78 16.14 17.43 -2.89
N ALA A 79 16.94 18.24 -2.18
CA ALA A 79 18.13 18.89 -2.73
C ALA A 79 19.24 17.90 -3.16
N TYR A 80 19.25 16.67 -2.68
CA TYR A 80 20.22 15.64 -3.08
C TYR A 80 19.92 15.02 -4.46
N CYS A 81 18.76 15.33 -5.07
CA CYS A 81 18.40 14.82 -6.39
C CYS A 81 19.38 15.35 -7.45
N ASN A 82 20.11 14.45 -8.09
CA ASN A 82 21.16 14.76 -9.08
C ASN A 82 21.20 13.71 -10.22
N GLU A 83 22.18 13.78 -11.10
CA GLU A 83 22.36 12.91 -12.27
C GLU A 83 22.54 11.42 -11.93
N HIS A 84 22.85 11.09 -10.68
CA HIS A 84 22.96 9.71 -10.16
C HIS A 84 21.69 9.23 -9.46
N THR A 85 20.63 10.04 -9.44
CA THR A 85 19.34 9.69 -8.85
C THR A 85 18.42 9.08 -9.90
N LEU A 86 17.82 7.92 -9.62
CA LEU A 86 16.66 7.43 -10.35
C LEU A 86 15.40 7.99 -9.73
N VAL A 87 14.73 8.93 -10.40
CA VAL A 87 13.44 9.48 -9.98
C VAL A 87 12.31 8.64 -10.54
N ILE A 88 11.62 7.92 -9.68
CA ILE A 88 10.41 7.17 -10.01
C ILE A 88 9.21 8.08 -9.76
N VAL A 89 8.47 8.41 -10.82
CA VAL A 89 7.27 9.25 -10.74
C VAL A 89 6.04 8.37 -10.90
N SER A 90 5.28 8.20 -9.82
CA SER A 90 4.12 7.33 -9.82
C SER A 90 2.83 8.12 -9.57
N SER A 91 1.98 8.17 -10.57
CA SER A 91 0.63 8.72 -10.48
C SER A 91 -0.30 7.89 -11.34
N TYR A 92 -1.20 7.12 -10.72
CA TYR A 92 -2.13 6.28 -11.47
C TYR A 92 -2.93 7.08 -12.50
N SER A 93 -3.57 8.16 -12.07
CA SER A 93 -4.33 9.04 -12.99
C SER A 93 -3.45 9.91 -13.91
N GLY A 94 -2.17 10.00 -13.62
CA GLY A 94 -1.25 10.92 -14.30
C GLY A 94 -1.47 12.42 -14.03
N ASN A 95 -2.44 12.76 -13.17
CA ASN A 95 -2.86 14.15 -12.96
C ASN A 95 -2.69 14.61 -11.50
N THR A 96 -1.90 13.90 -10.70
CA THR A 96 -1.65 14.29 -9.30
C THR A 96 -0.73 15.49 -9.25
N GLU A 97 -1.26 16.64 -8.85
CA GLU A 97 -0.61 17.94 -8.89
C GLU A 97 0.73 17.96 -8.15
N GLU A 98 0.73 17.45 -6.92
CA GLU A 98 1.92 17.37 -6.07
C GLU A 98 3.03 16.54 -6.74
N THR A 99 2.66 15.40 -7.30
CA THR A 99 3.61 14.49 -7.96
C THR A 99 4.21 15.12 -9.21
N LEU A 100 3.40 15.80 -10.04
CA LEU A 100 3.85 16.50 -11.24
C LEU A 100 4.77 17.67 -10.88
N SER A 101 4.42 18.47 -9.86
CA SER A 101 5.24 19.58 -9.38
C SER A 101 6.59 19.11 -8.87
N ALA A 102 6.61 18.05 -8.05
CA ALA A 102 7.87 17.49 -7.53
C ALA A 102 8.74 16.92 -8.67
N ALA A 103 8.13 16.24 -9.65
CA ALA A 103 8.84 15.72 -10.82
C ALA A 103 9.48 16.83 -11.65
N GLU A 104 8.76 17.92 -11.90
CA GLU A 104 9.32 19.09 -12.63
C GLU A 104 10.51 19.70 -11.89
N LYS A 105 10.45 19.82 -10.56
CA LYS A 105 11.58 20.32 -9.75
C LYS A 105 12.77 19.35 -9.75
N ALA A 106 12.53 18.04 -9.75
CA ALA A 106 13.60 17.05 -9.82
C ALA A 106 14.39 17.11 -11.15
N ARG A 107 13.80 17.63 -12.24
CA ARG A 107 14.49 17.81 -13.52
C ARG A 107 15.72 18.71 -13.44
N ALA A 108 15.70 19.69 -12.55
CA ALA A 108 16.84 20.59 -12.35
C ALA A 108 18.13 19.85 -11.95
N GLY A 109 18.01 18.70 -11.27
CA GLY A 109 19.12 17.84 -10.90
C GLY A 109 19.69 16.97 -12.02
N LYS A 110 19.12 17.03 -13.24
CA LYS A 110 19.49 16.16 -14.37
C LYS A 110 19.35 14.67 -14.08
N ALA A 111 18.46 14.29 -13.15
CA ALA A 111 18.20 12.94 -12.75
C ALA A 111 17.70 12.07 -13.91
N GLN A 112 17.77 10.76 -13.73
CA GLN A 112 17.16 9.80 -14.64
C GLN A 112 15.74 9.49 -14.17
N PHE A 113 14.80 9.31 -15.10
CA PHE A 113 13.38 9.23 -14.76
C PHE A 113 12.73 7.93 -15.21
N LEU A 114 11.85 7.40 -14.38
CA LEU A 114 10.92 6.31 -14.67
C LEU A 114 9.51 6.75 -14.26
N ALA A 115 8.62 6.95 -15.23
CA ALA A 115 7.22 7.28 -15.00
C ALA A 115 6.36 6.01 -14.99
N ILE A 116 5.40 5.91 -14.05
CA ILE A 116 4.39 4.85 -13.99
C ILE A 116 3.02 5.51 -13.88
N THR A 117 2.16 5.26 -14.85
CA THR A 117 0.83 5.89 -14.95
C THR A 117 -0.10 5.07 -15.83
N SER A 118 -1.42 5.31 -15.72
CA SER A 118 -2.37 4.83 -16.73
C SER A 118 -2.59 5.85 -17.87
N GLY A 119 -2.08 7.09 -17.74
CA GLY A 119 -2.27 8.15 -18.74
C GLY A 119 -2.04 9.54 -18.19
N GLY A 120 -2.78 10.52 -18.68
CA GLY A 120 -2.81 11.90 -18.21
C GLY A 120 -1.52 12.69 -18.44
N LYS A 121 -1.40 13.83 -17.77
CA LYS A 121 -0.25 14.76 -17.91
C LYS A 121 1.11 14.09 -17.63
N LEU A 122 1.17 13.10 -16.76
CA LEU A 122 2.43 12.40 -16.49
C LEU A 122 2.90 11.61 -17.71
N LYS A 123 1.99 10.97 -18.46
CA LYS A 123 2.32 10.32 -19.73
C LYS A 123 2.87 11.34 -20.72
N GLU A 124 2.18 12.45 -20.95
CA GLU A 124 2.61 13.52 -21.85
C GLU A 124 3.99 14.08 -21.46
N MET A 125 4.20 14.30 -20.15
CA MET A 125 5.47 14.79 -19.61
C MET A 125 6.60 13.78 -19.82
N ALA A 126 6.36 12.49 -19.63
CA ALA A 126 7.34 11.43 -19.84
C ALA A 126 7.72 11.31 -21.32
N GLU A 127 6.74 11.34 -22.23
CA GLU A 127 6.95 11.29 -23.68
C GLU A 127 7.73 12.52 -24.17
N ALA A 128 7.34 13.73 -23.76
CA ALA A 128 8.00 14.99 -24.15
C ALA A 128 9.46 15.07 -23.67
N ASN A 129 9.79 14.44 -22.54
CA ASN A 129 11.14 14.44 -21.97
C ASN A 129 11.91 13.12 -22.20
N GLN A 130 11.37 12.20 -22.98
CA GLN A 130 11.99 10.90 -23.29
C GLN A 130 12.34 10.08 -22.04
N TRP A 131 11.53 10.15 -20.99
CA TRP A 131 11.68 9.35 -19.79
C TRP A 131 11.33 7.89 -20.06
N SER A 132 11.87 6.99 -19.25
CA SER A 132 11.33 5.64 -19.17
C SER A 132 9.86 5.71 -18.75
N LEU A 133 9.00 5.00 -19.47
CA LEU A 133 7.55 5.03 -19.24
C LEU A 133 6.97 3.64 -19.18
N ILE A 134 6.29 3.34 -18.06
CA ILE A 134 5.48 2.13 -17.88
C ILE A 134 4.01 2.56 -17.87
N LEU A 135 3.26 2.12 -18.88
CA LEU A 135 1.82 2.32 -18.95
C LEU A 135 1.11 1.10 -18.35
N ILE A 136 0.29 1.35 -17.32
CA ILE A 136 -0.52 0.34 -16.64
C ILE A 136 -2.00 0.49 -17.02
N PRO A 137 -2.82 -0.58 -16.93
CA PRO A 137 -4.23 -0.54 -17.32
C PRO A 137 -5.05 0.51 -16.58
N GLU A 138 -5.99 1.12 -17.30
CA GLU A 138 -6.99 2.06 -16.78
C GLU A 138 -8.16 1.33 -16.10
N GLY A 139 -9.08 2.10 -15.48
CA GLY A 139 -10.36 1.61 -14.98
C GLY A 139 -10.37 1.23 -13.50
N PHE A 140 -9.28 1.44 -12.77
CA PHE A 140 -9.19 1.15 -11.33
C PHE A 140 -9.22 2.43 -10.48
N PRO A 141 -9.82 2.41 -9.28
CA PRO A 141 -9.42 3.36 -8.27
C PRO A 141 -7.91 3.21 -7.98
N PRO A 142 -7.13 4.28 -7.79
CA PRO A 142 -5.66 4.19 -7.64
C PRO A 142 -5.21 3.16 -6.59
N ARG A 143 -5.96 3.04 -5.47
CA ARG A 143 -5.70 2.07 -4.41
C ARG A 143 -5.91 0.60 -4.80
N GLN A 144 -6.67 0.34 -5.86
CA GLN A 144 -6.92 -1.01 -6.39
C GLN A 144 -5.98 -1.37 -7.55
N ALA A 145 -5.18 -0.43 -8.05
CA ALA A 145 -4.12 -0.69 -9.02
C ALA A 145 -2.77 -1.02 -8.36
N LEU A 146 -2.76 -1.32 -7.05
CA LEU A 146 -1.53 -1.58 -6.29
C LEU A 146 -0.67 -2.68 -6.92
N GLY A 147 -1.28 -3.76 -7.37
CA GLY A 147 -0.57 -4.87 -7.98
C GLY A 147 0.19 -4.43 -9.24
N TYR A 148 -0.46 -3.68 -10.13
CA TYR A 148 0.22 -3.12 -11.30
C TYR A 148 1.37 -2.20 -10.91
N ILE A 149 1.15 -1.22 -10.02
CA ILE A 149 2.18 -0.26 -9.65
C ILE A 149 3.36 -0.96 -8.96
N TYR A 150 3.09 -1.83 -8.00
CA TYR A 150 4.14 -2.52 -7.23
C TYR A 150 4.93 -3.52 -8.11
N PHE A 151 4.25 -4.41 -8.83
CA PHE A 151 4.94 -5.48 -9.55
C PHE A 151 5.61 -5.01 -10.83
N THR A 152 5.12 -3.95 -11.49
CA THR A 152 5.89 -3.33 -12.59
C THR A 152 7.17 -2.71 -12.07
N LEU A 153 7.16 -2.03 -10.91
CA LEU A 153 8.37 -1.55 -10.23
C LEU A 153 9.32 -2.69 -9.87
N TYR A 154 8.81 -3.73 -9.21
CA TYR A 154 9.58 -4.90 -8.84
C TYR A 154 10.32 -5.50 -10.05
N HIS A 155 9.63 -5.67 -11.18
CA HIS A 155 10.23 -6.18 -12.40
C HIS A 155 11.20 -5.18 -13.04
N ALA A 156 10.88 -3.89 -13.10
CA ALA A 156 11.75 -2.87 -13.70
C ALA A 156 13.08 -2.74 -12.93
N LEU A 157 13.02 -2.59 -11.61
CA LEU A 157 14.21 -2.45 -10.78
C LEU A 157 15.02 -3.76 -10.68
N GLY A 158 14.32 -4.91 -10.63
CA GLY A 158 14.97 -6.21 -10.58
C GLY A 158 15.70 -6.56 -11.88
N THR A 159 15.08 -6.27 -13.03
CA THR A 159 15.73 -6.45 -14.34
C THR A 159 16.93 -5.52 -14.52
N ALA A 160 16.84 -4.31 -13.95
CA ALA A 160 17.95 -3.35 -13.90
C ALA A 160 19.03 -3.73 -12.88
N GLY A 161 18.83 -4.75 -12.06
CA GLY A 161 19.80 -5.21 -11.06
C GLY A 161 19.98 -4.29 -9.86
N LEU A 162 18.99 -3.44 -9.55
CA LEU A 162 19.03 -2.48 -8.44
C LEU A 162 18.74 -3.11 -7.06
N PHE A 163 18.37 -4.38 -7.02
CA PHE A 163 18.29 -5.17 -5.80
C PHE A 163 18.74 -6.63 -6.02
N THR A 164 19.07 -7.32 -4.93
CA THR A 164 19.46 -8.74 -4.94
C THR A 164 18.24 -9.66 -4.86
N ASP A 165 18.43 -10.96 -5.13
CA ASP A 165 17.39 -12.00 -5.04
C ASP A 165 16.13 -11.74 -5.90
N TYR A 166 16.30 -11.04 -7.03
CA TYR A 166 15.19 -10.80 -7.95
C TYR A 166 14.61 -12.11 -8.51
N LYS A 167 13.34 -12.34 -8.23
CA LYS A 167 12.58 -13.48 -8.75
C LYS A 167 11.81 -13.05 -10.01
N ARG A 168 12.34 -13.43 -11.17
CA ARG A 168 11.67 -13.15 -12.46
C ARG A 168 10.33 -13.87 -12.58
N ASN A 169 10.24 -15.09 -12.07
CA ASN A 169 9.03 -15.91 -12.10
C ASN A 169 8.26 -15.78 -10.79
N LEU A 170 7.13 -15.09 -10.83
CA LEU A 170 6.21 -14.91 -9.70
C LEU A 170 5.01 -15.88 -9.72
N THR A 171 5.03 -16.92 -10.57
CA THR A 171 3.93 -17.91 -10.64
C THR A 171 3.57 -18.51 -9.28
N PRO A 172 4.53 -18.87 -8.39
CA PRO A 172 4.18 -19.37 -7.07
C PRO A 172 3.37 -18.35 -6.23
N LEU A 173 3.76 -17.07 -6.26
CA LEU A 173 3.03 -15.99 -5.61
C LEU A 173 1.63 -15.83 -6.20
N VAL A 174 1.50 -15.87 -7.53
CA VAL A 174 0.20 -15.79 -8.22
C VAL A 174 -0.72 -16.90 -7.74
N HIS A 175 -0.25 -18.15 -7.71
CA HIS A 175 -1.06 -19.28 -7.22
C HIS A 175 -1.45 -19.13 -5.75
N PHE A 176 -0.53 -18.63 -4.91
CA PHE A 176 -0.82 -18.35 -3.51
C PHE A 176 -1.94 -17.30 -3.39
N ILE A 177 -1.84 -16.19 -4.13
CA ILE A 177 -2.82 -15.10 -4.14
C ILE A 177 -4.18 -15.59 -4.65
N GLN A 178 -4.22 -16.39 -5.72
CA GLN A 178 -5.45 -16.99 -6.24
C GLN A 178 -6.17 -17.83 -5.18
N LYS A 179 -5.43 -18.74 -4.52
CA LYS A 179 -5.99 -19.58 -3.44
C LYS A 179 -6.53 -18.73 -2.28
N LEU A 180 -5.79 -17.73 -1.86
CA LEU A 180 -6.23 -16.83 -0.78
C LEU A 180 -7.47 -16.03 -1.19
N THR A 181 -7.49 -15.49 -2.39
CA THR A 181 -8.63 -14.73 -2.91
C THR A 181 -9.90 -15.59 -2.98
N VAL A 182 -9.80 -16.83 -3.46
CA VAL A 182 -10.92 -17.79 -3.46
C VAL A 182 -11.43 -18.03 -2.03
N ARG A 183 -10.53 -18.23 -1.05
CA ARG A 183 -10.91 -18.40 0.36
C ARG A 183 -11.59 -17.15 0.93
N CYS A 184 -11.13 -15.94 0.55
CA CYS A 184 -11.75 -14.70 1.04
C CYS A 184 -13.12 -14.42 0.38
N ASP A 185 -13.38 -14.92 -0.82
CA ASP A 185 -14.67 -14.80 -1.51
C ASP A 185 -15.68 -15.89 -1.15
N GLN A 186 -15.21 -17.12 -0.97
CA GLN A 186 -16.06 -18.29 -0.73
C GLN A 186 -16.70 -18.21 0.65
N GLN A 187 -18.04 -18.22 0.69
CA GLN A 187 -18.78 -18.24 1.96
C GLN A 187 -18.37 -19.43 2.83
N GLN A 188 -18.34 -19.21 4.15
CA GLN A 188 -17.95 -20.18 5.19
C GLN A 188 -16.48 -20.62 5.17
N SER A 189 -15.62 -20.06 4.33
CA SER A 189 -14.18 -20.23 4.47
C SER A 189 -13.62 -19.38 5.61
N ASP A 190 -12.47 -19.78 6.13
CA ASP A 190 -11.78 -19.08 7.23
C ASP A 190 -11.50 -17.61 6.94
N CYS A 191 -10.98 -17.27 5.77
CA CYS A 191 -10.70 -15.88 5.37
C CYS A 191 -11.99 -15.06 5.21
N ASN A 192 -13.05 -15.63 4.65
CA ASN A 192 -14.34 -14.94 4.51
C ASN A 192 -14.98 -14.68 5.86
N ILE A 193 -15.01 -15.70 6.75
CA ILE A 193 -15.53 -15.56 8.11
C ILE A 193 -14.75 -14.49 8.85
N LEU A 194 -13.40 -14.57 8.87
CA LEU A 194 -12.54 -13.59 9.49
C LEU A 194 -12.86 -12.17 9.02
N SER A 195 -12.93 -11.97 7.70
CA SER A 195 -13.15 -10.63 7.12
C SER A 195 -14.51 -10.07 7.47
N ARG A 196 -15.55 -10.90 7.52
CA ARG A 196 -16.92 -10.48 7.84
C ARG A 196 -17.10 -10.23 9.34
N GLU A 197 -16.58 -11.10 10.19
CA GLU A 197 -16.69 -10.93 11.65
C GLU A 197 -15.88 -9.71 12.10
N LEU A 198 -14.65 -9.53 11.59
CA LEU A 198 -13.89 -8.32 11.89
C LEU A 198 -14.63 -7.06 11.40
N ALA A 199 -15.22 -7.07 10.21
CA ALA A 199 -16.03 -5.94 9.74
C ALA A 199 -17.22 -5.63 10.65
N LYS A 200 -17.85 -6.65 11.28
CA LYS A 200 -18.91 -6.45 12.27
C LYS A 200 -18.35 -5.81 13.56
N THR A 201 -17.26 -6.33 14.07
CA THR A 201 -16.56 -5.80 15.26
C THR A 201 -16.17 -4.33 15.07
N LEU A 202 -15.75 -3.95 13.86
CA LEU A 202 -15.31 -2.59 13.52
C LEU A 202 -16.45 -1.62 13.21
N HIS A 203 -17.68 -2.11 13.08
CA HIS A 203 -18.83 -1.25 12.75
C HIS A 203 -19.08 -0.22 13.86
N GLY A 204 -18.98 1.07 13.49
CA GLY A 204 -19.13 2.18 14.45
C GLY A 204 -17.95 2.39 15.40
N LYS A 205 -16.83 1.71 15.20
CA LYS A 205 -15.61 1.82 16.00
C LYS A 205 -14.49 2.55 15.23
N ILE A 206 -13.49 2.96 15.97
CA ILE A 206 -12.21 3.50 15.46
C ILE A 206 -11.16 2.40 15.56
N SER A 207 -10.49 2.12 14.46
CA SER A 207 -9.47 1.06 14.43
C SER A 207 -8.09 1.61 14.79
N LEU A 208 -7.42 0.99 15.76
CA LEU A 208 -6.00 1.16 16.02
C LEU A 208 -5.27 -0.03 15.39
N ILE A 209 -4.41 0.23 14.39
CA ILE A 209 -3.78 -0.83 13.60
C ILE A 209 -2.29 -0.85 13.90
N TYR A 210 -1.84 -1.92 14.53
CA TYR A 210 -0.44 -2.10 14.91
C TYR A 210 0.22 -3.21 14.10
N SER A 211 1.45 -2.95 13.68
CA SER A 211 2.27 -3.93 12.97
C SER A 211 3.71 -3.87 13.46
N SER A 212 4.58 -4.70 12.91
CA SER A 212 6.00 -4.67 13.22
C SER A 212 6.84 -4.27 12.00
N ALA A 213 7.93 -3.53 12.26
CA ALA A 213 8.98 -3.33 11.27
C ALA A 213 9.79 -4.64 11.06
N PRO A 214 10.48 -4.80 9.91
CA PRO A 214 10.59 -3.82 8.83
C PRO A 214 9.48 -3.89 7.78
N TYR A 215 8.90 -5.05 7.47
CA TYR A 215 8.10 -5.25 6.25
C TYR A 215 6.58 -5.16 6.41
N LEU A 216 6.05 -4.99 7.63
CA LEU A 216 4.60 -4.86 7.84
C LEU A 216 4.13 -3.42 8.12
N GLN A 217 5.03 -2.45 8.25
CA GLN A 217 4.65 -1.07 8.57
C GLN A 217 3.76 -0.43 7.50
N THR A 218 4.10 -0.62 6.24
CA THR A 218 3.28 -0.10 5.13
C THR A 218 1.97 -0.86 4.99
N VAL A 219 1.92 -2.13 5.37
CA VAL A 219 0.67 -2.91 5.39
C VAL A 219 -0.33 -2.28 6.36
N ALA A 220 0.09 -1.94 7.59
CA ALA A 220 -0.79 -1.26 8.56
C ALA A 220 -1.28 0.09 8.03
N ARG A 221 -0.38 0.89 7.41
CA ARG A 221 -0.77 2.15 6.75
C ARG A 221 -1.77 1.93 5.62
N ARG A 222 -1.60 0.84 4.82
CA ARG A 222 -2.57 0.51 3.78
C ARG A 222 -3.93 0.13 4.36
N TRP A 223 -3.99 -0.68 5.41
CA TRP A 223 -5.24 -1.01 6.10
C TRP A 223 -5.98 0.26 6.54
N GLN A 224 -5.26 1.18 7.18
CA GLN A 224 -5.78 2.50 7.55
C GLN A 224 -6.41 3.23 6.34
N ASN A 225 -5.67 3.33 5.23
CA ASN A 225 -6.13 4.02 4.03
C ASN A 225 -7.37 3.32 3.41
N GLN A 226 -7.37 1.98 3.39
CA GLN A 226 -8.52 1.21 2.89
C GLN A 226 -9.77 1.42 3.77
N PHE A 227 -9.61 1.50 5.09
CA PHE A 227 -10.73 1.82 5.98
C PHE A 227 -11.25 3.24 5.76
N HIS A 228 -10.36 4.22 5.57
CA HIS A 228 -10.76 5.58 5.23
C HIS A 228 -11.51 5.64 3.90
N GLU A 229 -10.89 5.12 2.84
CA GLU A 229 -11.39 5.31 1.48
C GLU A 229 -12.53 4.36 1.11
N ASN A 230 -12.46 3.08 1.46
CA ASN A 230 -13.51 2.10 1.13
C ASN A 230 -14.64 2.15 2.13
N SER A 231 -14.33 2.09 3.42
CA SER A 231 -15.32 1.91 4.50
C SER A 231 -15.85 3.22 5.09
N LYS A 232 -15.20 4.37 4.80
CA LYS A 232 -15.50 5.68 5.40
C LYS A 232 -15.41 5.62 6.93
N SER A 233 -14.46 4.85 7.45
CA SER A 233 -14.19 4.66 8.88
C SER A 233 -12.87 5.28 9.27
N MET A 234 -12.82 5.92 10.43
CA MET A 234 -11.57 6.43 10.99
C MET A 234 -10.70 5.27 11.49
N ALA A 235 -9.41 5.34 11.18
CA ALA A 235 -8.42 4.40 11.63
C ALA A 235 -7.07 5.09 11.82
N PHE A 236 -6.24 4.57 12.72
CA PHE A 236 -4.89 5.02 12.96
C PHE A 236 -3.93 3.84 12.88
N ALA A 237 -2.74 4.06 12.36
CA ALA A 237 -1.73 3.01 12.22
C ALA A 237 -0.42 3.43 12.88
N ASN A 238 0.18 2.52 13.64
CA ASN A 238 1.51 2.70 14.20
C ASN A 238 2.28 1.36 14.17
N VAL A 239 3.57 1.41 14.45
CA VAL A 239 4.48 0.29 14.28
C VAL A 239 5.29 0.01 15.54
N LEU A 240 5.45 -1.29 15.89
CA LEU A 240 6.39 -1.72 16.92
C LEU A 240 7.79 -1.89 16.30
N PRO A 241 8.86 -1.54 17.02
CA PRO A 241 8.86 -1.12 18.44
C PRO A 241 8.58 0.36 18.71
N GLU A 242 8.47 1.23 17.69
CA GLU A 242 8.38 2.70 17.84
C GLU A 242 7.22 3.12 18.75
N MET A 243 6.02 2.57 18.60
CA MET A 243 4.87 2.94 19.43
C MET A 243 5.10 2.67 20.94
N ASN A 244 6.02 1.76 21.29
CA ASN A 244 6.37 1.48 22.67
C ASN A 244 7.27 2.57 23.32
N HIS A 245 7.73 3.56 22.54
CA HIS A 245 8.53 4.67 23.03
C HIS A 245 7.74 5.98 23.18
N ASN A 246 6.46 5.98 22.76
CA ASN A 246 5.61 7.17 22.77
C ASN A 246 4.13 6.83 23.00
N GLU A 247 3.41 6.29 22.02
CA GLU A 247 1.95 6.10 22.05
C GLU A 247 1.46 5.26 23.23
N ILE A 248 2.25 4.27 23.67
CA ILE A 248 1.90 3.39 24.79
C ILE A 248 1.64 4.18 26.10
N VAL A 249 2.27 5.34 26.28
CA VAL A 249 2.06 6.24 27.44
C VAL A 249 0.64 6.82 27.44
N GLY A 250 0.02 6.96 26.27
CA GLY A 250 -1.37 7.41 26.15
C GLY A 250 -2.39 6.50 26.83
N PHE A 251 -2.01 5.25 27.13
CA PHE A 251 -2.84 4.29 27.87
C PHE A 251 -2.60 4.32 29.40
N GLU A 252 -1.86 5.28 29.94
CA GLU A 252 -1.68 5.45 31.39
C GLU A 252 -2.90 6.13 32.05
N GLN A 253 -3.69 6.86 31.29
CA GLN A 253 -4.88 7.53 31.78
C GLN A 253 -6.16 6.82 31.31
N ASP A 254 -7.11 6.61 32.21
CA ASP A 254 -8.42 6.08 31.87
C ASP A 254 -9.21 7.10 31.05
N SER A 255 -9.86 6.62 29.99
CA SER A 255 -10.69 7.45 29.13
C SER A 255 -11.94 6.68 28.66
N THR A 256 -13.09 7.33 28.76
CA THR A 256 -14.34 6.78 28.20
C THR A 256 -14.28 6.62 26.69
N ALA A 257 -13.39 7.34 26.01
CA ALA A 257 -13.15 7.23 24.57
C ALA A 257 -12.64 5.84 24.16
N PHE A 258 -11.96 5.13 25.06
CA PHE A 258 -11.41 3.80 24.78
C PHE A 258 -12.47 2.77 24.41
N SER A 259 -13.73 2.94 24.86
CA SER A 259 -14.84 2.09 24.47
C SER A 259 -15.17 2.12 22.97
N HIS A 260 -14.70 3.15 22.26
CA HIS A 260 -14.89 3.29 20.82
C HIS A 260 -13.76 2.69 19.99
N PHE A 261 -12.68 2.21 20.61
CA PHE A 261 -11.54 1.64 19.88
C PHE A 261 -11.62 0.12 19.76
N VAL A 262 -11.02 -0.39 18.68
CA VAL A 262 -10.63 -1.80 18.49
C VAL A 262 -9.17 -1.80 18.03
N ALA A 263 -8.34 -2.58 18.69
CA ALA A 263 -6.92 -2.72 18.36
C ALA A 263 -6.69 -3.96 17.49
N ILE A 264 -6.16 -3.77 16.28
CA ILE A 264 -5.82 -4.83 15.33
C ILE A 264 -4.31 -4.97 15.30
N PHE A 265 -3.79 -6.14 15.61
CA PHE A 265 -2.36 -6.44 15.50
C PHE A 265 -2.12 -7.29 14.26
N LEU A 266 -1.37 -6.75 13.30
CA LEU A 266 -0.90 -7.47 12.12
C LEU A 266 0.42 -8.16 12.49
N ARG A 267 0.38 -9.49 12.60
CA ARG A 267 1.46 -10.30 13.17
C ARG A 267 2.10 -11.21 12.15
N ASP A 268 3.38 -11.45 12.32
CA ASP A 268 4.11 -12.52 11.64
C ASP A 268 4.66 -13.52 12.66
N LYS A 269 4.37 -14.81 12.46
CA LYS A 269 4.85 -15.88 13.36
C LYS A 269 6.37 -16.02 13.37
N ASP A 270 7.04 -15.55 12.31
CA ASP A 270 8.49 -15.58 12.18
C ASP A 270 9.15 -14.25 12.63
N ALA A 271 8.39 -13.36 13.29
CA ALA A 271 8.92 -12.10 13.81
C ALA A 271 9.97 -12.36 14.90
N HIS A 272 10.88 -11.37 15.06
CA HIS A 272 11.90 -11.44 16.11
C HIS A 272 11.25 -11.67 17.49
N PRO A 273 11.74 -12.59 18.35
CA PRO A 273 11.10 -12.94 19.63
C PRO A 273 10.84 -11.73 20.55
N ARG A 274 11.69 -10.70 20.49
CA ARG A 274 11.49 -9.46 21.23
C ARG A 274 10.27 -8.67 20.73
N ILE A 275 9.96 -8.73 19.44
CA ILE A 275 8.77 -8.09 18.86
C ILE A 275 7.51 -8.81 19.35
N GLU A 276 7.50 -10.15 19.31
CA GLU A 276 6.38 -10.93 19.83
C GLU A 276 6.12 -10.60 21.32
N LYS A 277 7.18 -10.54 22.12
CA LYS A 277 7.05 -10.16 23.53
C LYS A 277 6.55 -8.74 23.73
N ARG A 278 6.97 -7.79 22.90
CA ARG A 278 6.45 -6.41 22.92
C ARG A 278 4.96 -6.37 22.59
N ILE A 279 4.51 -7.13 21.59
CA ILE A 279 3.09 -7.24 21.23
C ILE A 279 2.29 -7.77 22.42
N GLU A 280 2.70 -8.89 23.02
CA GLU A 280 2.03 -9.45 24.19
C GLU A 280 1.88 -8.43 25.34
N LEU A 281 2.97 -7.76 25.69
CA LEU A 281 2.96 -6.76 26.77
C LEU A 281 2.09 -5.53 26.42
N THR A 282 2.14 -5.08 25.19
CA THR A 282 1.30 -3.98 24.69
C THR A 282 -0.18 -4.37 24.75
N GLN A 283 -0.53 -5.58 24.34
CA GLN A 283 -1.90 -6.10 24.42
C GLN A 283 -2.40 -6.18 25.88
N ILE A 284 -1.56 -6.58 26.82
CA ILE A 284 -1.91 -6.57 28.24
C ILE A 284 -2.27 -5.17 28.73
N ILE A 285 -1.49 -4.16 28.31
CA ILE A 285 -1.74 -2.75 28.68
C ILE A 285 -3.06 -2.26 28.08
N ILE A 286 -3.23 -2.43 26.76
CA ILE A 286 -4.42 -1.99 26.04
C ILE A 286 -5.70 -2.66 26.56
N LYS A 287 -5.64 -3.96 26.85
CA LYS A 287 -6.77 -4.75 27.32
C LYS A 287 -7.32 -4.28 28.68
N LYS A 288 -6.49 -3.69 29.54
CA LYS A 288 -6.93 -3.14 30.83
C LYS A 288 -8.00 -2.06 30.70
N HIS A 289 -8.01 -1.37 29.55
CA HIS A 289 -8.97 -0.29 29.23
C HIS A 289 -10.24 -0.80 28.52
N GLY A 290 -10.45 -2.12 28.45
CA GLY A 290 -11.63 -2.71 27.80
C GLY A 290 -11.61 -2.63 26.26
N ILE A 291 -10.48 -2.25 25.65
CA ILE A 291 -10.34 -2.22 24.21
C ILE A 291 -10.27 -3.67 23.68
N GLU A 292 -11.13 -3.99 22.73
CA GLU A 292 -11.12 -5.28 22.04
C GLU A 292 -9.86 -5.42 21.19
N ILE A 293 -9.23 -6.59 21.25
CA ILE A 293 -7.97 -6.89 20.55
C ILE A 293 -8.21 -8.01 19.56
N VAL A 294 -7.73 -7.81 18.32
CA VAL A 294 -7.80 -8.79 17.24
C VAL A 294 -6.41 -9.00 16.66
N ASP A 295 -5.93 -10.24 16.65
CA ASP A 295 -4.68 -10.64 16.01
C ASP A 295 -4.95 -11.18 14.60
N ILE A 296 -4.25 -10.63 13.59
CA ILE A 296 -4.31 -11.09 12.21
C ILE A 296 -2.92 -11.51 11.78
N TYR A 297 -2.76 -12.79 11.45
CA TYR A 297 -1.47 -13.35 11.09
C TYR A 297 -1.22 -13.35 9.59
N THR A 298 0.06 -13.18 9.23
CA THR A 298 0.56 -13.43 7.88
C THR A 298 0.32 -14.88 7.48
N GLU A 299 0.21 -15.11 6.17
CA GLU A 299 0.24 -16.43 5.55
C GLU A 299 1.32 -16.48 4.47
N GLY A 300 1.82 -17.69 4.19
CA GLY A 300 2.89 -17.90 3.22
C GLY A 300 4.27 -17.99 3.85
N HIS A 301 5.29 -18.22 3.02
CA HIS A 301 6.67 -18.48 3.43
C HIS A 301 7.62 -17.36 3.01
N THR A 302 7.35 -16.69 1.89
CA THR A 302 8.16 -15.57 1.40
C THR A 302 7.64 -14.25 1.94
N ILE A 303 8.50 -13.22 2.00
CA ILE A 303 8.10 -11.86 2.41
C ILE A 303 6.94 -11.36 1.55
N LEU A 304 6.97 -11.61 0.23
CA LEU A 304 5.88 -11.19 -0.67
C LEU A 304 4.56 -11.90 -0.31
N GLU A 305 4.57 -13.22 -0.09
CA GLU A 305 3.36 -13.94 0.32
C GLU A 305 2.82 -13.40 1.65
N LYS A 306 3.68 -13.21 2.66
CA LYS A 306 3.31 -12.68 3.97
C LYS A 306 2.68 -11.28 3.86
N VAL A 307 3.33 -10.36 3.17
CA VAL A 307 2.87 -8.99 2.99
C VAL A 307 1.54 -8.95 2.22
N PHE A 308 1.47 -9.63 1.08
CA PHE A 308 0.26 -9.62 0.26
C PHE A 308 -0.89 -10.43 0.86
N SER A 309 -0.62 -11.40 1.74
CA SER A 309 -1.67 -12.08 2.51
C SER A 309 -2.43 -11.10 3.40
N LEU A 310 -1.72 -10.24 4.13
CA LEU A 310 -2.35 -9.23 4.98
C LEU A 310 -2.98 -8.10 4.17
N ILE A 311 -2.38 -7.69 3.04
CA ILE A 311 -2.98 -6.71 2.14
C ILE A 311 -4.36 -7.19 1.68
N LEU A 312 -4.47 -8.41 1.15
CA LEU A 312 -5.73 -8.95 0.68
C LEU A 312 -6.76 -9.10 1.81
N LYS A 313 -6.36 -9.61 2.97
CA LYS A 313 -7.26 -9.69 4.13
C LYS A 313 -7.83 -8.31 4.49
N GLY A 314 -6.98 -7.28 4.53
CA GLY A 314 -7.40 -5.91 4.81
C GLY A 314 -8.33 -5.32 3.76
N ASP A 315 -8.05 -5.59 2.49
CA ASP A 315 -8.90 -5.15 1.39
C ASP A 315 -10.30 -5.78 1.49
N TRP A 316 -10.41 -7.09 1.80
CA TRP A 316 -11.68 -7.77 2.02
C TRP A 316 -12.41 -7.28 3.28
N VAL A 317 -11.69 -7.06 4.41
CA VAL A 317 -12.28 -6.47 5.63
C VAL A 317 -12.86 -5.10 5.31
N SER A 318 -12.11 -4.24 4.62
CA SER A 318 -12.56 -2.90 4.24
C SER A 318 -13.79 -2.92 3.32
N TYR A 319 -13.88 -3.90 2.43
CA TYR A 319 -15.03 -4.12 1.57
C TYR A 319 -16.27 -4.48 2.39
N TYR A 320 -16.20 -5.49 3.27
CA TYR A 320 -17.34 -5.87 4.10
C TYR A 320 -17.75 -4.77 5.08
N LEU A 321 -16.79 -4.02 5.61
CA LEU A 321 -17.08 -2.86 6.47
C LEU A 321 -17.76 -1.74 5.68
N ALA A 322 -17.39 -1.50 4.42
CA ALA A 322 -18.09 -0.56 3.55
C ALA A 322 -19.56 -0.97 3.33
N LEU A 323 -19.78 -2.27 3.06
CA LEU A 323 -21.14 -2.80 2.90
C LEU A 323 -21.98 -2.66 4.19
N SER A 324 -21.38 -2.90 5.36
CA SER A 324 -22.04 -2.73 6.65
C SER A 324 -22.45 -1.27 6.92
N HIS A 325 -21.67 -0.31 6.44
CA HIS A 325 -21.96 1.12 6.49
C HIS A 325 -22.90 1.60 5.37
N GLN A 326 -23.37 0.71 4.51
CA GLN A 326 -24.17 1.07 3.32
C GLN A 326 -23.49 2.09 2.41
N LYS A 327 -22.15 1.96 2.23
CA LYS A 327 -21.31 2.85 1.42
C LYS A 327 -20.75 2.11 0.22
N ASP A 328 -20.83 2.72 -0.96
CA ASP A 328 -20.09 2.26 -2.13
C ASP A 328 -18.58 2.41 -1.87
N PRO A 329 -17.80 1.32 -1.95
CA PRO A 329 -16.35 1.38 -1.66
C PRO A 329 -15.59 2.35 -2.55
N VAL A 330 -15.96 2.51 -3.81
CA VAL A 330 -15.21 3.33 -4.79
C VAL A 330 -15.38 4.83 -4.56
N LYS A 331 -16.58 5.29 -4.17
CA LYS A 331 -16.90 6.71 -4.08
C LYS A 331 -16.11 7.42 -2.97
N ILE A 332 -15.51 8.58 -3.29
CA ILE A 332 -14.62 9.36 -2.41
C ILE A 332 -14.99 10.85 -2.40
N LYS A 333 -16.24 11.17 -2.12
CA LYS A 333 -16.84 12.51 -2.24
C LYS A 333 -16.00 13.66 -1.68
N ASN A 334 -15.35 13.47 -0.51
CA ASN A 334 -14.57 14.52 0.12
C ASN A 334 -13.28 14.83 -0.67
N ILE A 335 -12.65 13.79 -1.25
CA ILE A 335 -11.47 13.97 -2.11
C ILE A 335 -11.89 14.65 -3.42
N ASP A 336 -13.02 14.25 -3.99
CA ASP A 336 -13.55 14.87 -5.22
C ASP A 336 -13.89 16.34 -4.99
N PHE A 337 -14.52 16.68 -3.85
CA PHE A 337 -14.78 18.06 -3.44
C PHE A 337 -13.48 18.87 -3.34
N LEU A 338 -12.49 18.38 -2.59
CA LEU A 338 -11.20 19.08 -2.45
C LEU A 338 -10.55 19.35 -3.82
N LYS A 339 -10.51 18.35 -4.70
CA LYS A 339 -9.95 18.52 -6.06
C LYS A 339 -10.72 19.55 -6.88
N SER A 340 -12.05 19.56 -6.78
CA SER A 340 -12.86 20.54 -7.52
C SER A 340 -12.67 21.98 -7.02
N GLU A 341 -12.43 22.17 -5.73
CA GLU A 341 -12.15 23.50 -5.19
C GLU A 341 -10.73 23.97 -5.54
N LEU A 342 -9.72 23.10 -5.41
CA LEU A 342 -8.34 23.45 -5.80
C LEU A 342 -8.18 23.74 -7.28
N ALA A 343 -8.97 23.11 -8.15
CA ALA A 343 -8.95 23.39 -9.59
C ALA A 343 -9.47 24.78 -9.98
N LYS A 344 -10.03 25.55 -9.04
CA LYS A 344 -10.49 26.92 -9.25
C LYS A 344 -9.41 27.97 -8.98
N LEU A 345 -8.29 27.56 -8.36
CA LEU A 345 -7.11 28.42 -8.08
C LEU A 345 -6.16 28.46 -9.27
#